data_df1ace1f0389ef55a8cf206e3a06ad90
#
_entry.id   df1ace1f0389ef55a8cf206e3a06ad90
#
_cell.length_a   1.000
_cell.length_b   1.000
_cell.length_c   1.000
_cell.angle_alpha   90.00
_cell.angle_beta   90.00
_cell.angle_gamma   90.00
#
_symmetry.space_group_name_H-M   'P 1'
#
loop_
_entity.id
_entity.type
_entity.pdbx_description
1 polymer ?
#
loop_
_entity_poly.entity_id
_entity_poly.type
_entity_poly.pdbx_seq_one_letter_code
_entity_poly.pdbx_strand_id
1 'polypeptide(L)'
;EPKFTPRDYPEIIESGILRAVTEYNTISYHVDKDSLSGFDYELLNAFAQAKNLKLEVTPEMSFEERLKGLNKGKYDLIATETTVTTRSKDSLLFSHTLLLSKQVLVQRKPEEGKDSLYIHNQLELGHKTLHVVKGSPALLRLHNLISEIADTIYIQEIEQYGPEQLMA
;
A
#
# COMPACT_ATOMS: atom_id res chain seq x y z
N GLU A 1 -26.90 7.85 -0.32
CA GLU A 1 -25.49 7.76 0.07
C GLU A 1 -25.07 9.05 0.76
N PRO A 2 -24.29 8.99 1.85
CA PRO A 2 -23.79 10.18 2.49
C PRO A 2 -22.88 10.97 1.53
N LYS A 3 -23.18 12.25 1.37
CA LYS A 3 -22.43 13.12 0.48
C LYS A 3 -21.20 13.62 1.24
N PHE A 4 -20.06 13.04 0.98
CA PHE A 4 -18.78 13.49 1.53
C PHE A 4 -18.23 14.66 0.71
N THR A 5 -17.48 15.53 1.38
CA THR A 5 -16.76 16.64 0.74
C THR A 5 -15.29 16.57 1.19
N PRO A 6 -14.33 16.73 0.27
CA PRO A 6 -12.94 16.87 0.65
C PRO A 6 -12.75 18.01 1.65
N ARG A 7 -11.87 17.80 2.62
CA ARG A 7 -11.56 18.76 3.68
C ARG A 7 -10.07 19.01 3.75
N ASP A 8 -9.69 20.24 4.01
CA ASP A 8 -8.34 20.59 4.34
C ASP A 8 -8.10 20.63 5.86
N TYR A 9 -6.89 20.91 6.26
CA TYR A 9 -6.49 20.91 7.67
C TYR A 9 -7.34 21.78 8.58
N PRO A 10 -7.76 23.02 8.20
CA PRO A 10 -8.64 23.85 9.03
C PRO A 10 -9.97 23.16 9.34
N GLU A 11 -10.62 22.59 8.33
CA GLU A 11 -11.93 21.91 8.49
C GLU A 11 -11.79 20.61 9.29
N ILE A 12 -10.65 19.92 9.19
CA ILE A 12 -10.36 18.75 10.03
C ILE A 12 -10.26 19.15 11.50
N ILE A 13 -9.52 20.22 11.80
CA ILE A 13 -9.38 20.75 13.17
C ILE A 13 -10.73 21.21 13.71
N GLU A 14 -11.51 21.95 12.93
CA GLU A 14 -12.84 22.43 13.33
C GLU A 14 -13.79 21.28 13.64
N SER A 15 -13.75 20.23 12.84
CA SER A 15 -14.59 19.04 13.06
C SER A 15 -14.17 18.19 14.27
N GLY A 16 -12.92 18.32 14.72
CA GLY A 16 -12.35 17.50 15.77
C GLY A 16 -12.13 16.03 15.39
N ILE A 17 -12.28 15.66 14.12
CA ILE A 17 -12.21 14.27 13.64
C ILE A 17 -11.24 14.16 12.46
N LEU A 18 -10.30 13.21 12.57
CA LEU A 18 -9.40 12.78 11.50
C LEU A 18 -9.89 11.45 10.94
N ARG A 19 -10.26 11.41 9.67
CA ARG A 19 -10.70 10.21 8.97
C ARG A 19 -9.56 9.66 8.13
N ALA A 20 -9.03 8.52 8.51
CA ALA A 20 -7.93 7.84 7.83
C ALA A 20 -8.40 6.53 7.20
N VAL A 21 -7.78 6.17 6.08
CA VAL A 21 -7.93 4.85 5.47
C VAL A 21 -6.58 4.15 5.43
N THR A 22 -6.57 2.86 5.76
CA THR A 22 -5.36 2.03 5.79
C THR A 22 -5.64 0.61 5.28
N GLU A 23 -4.62 -0.22 5.19
CA GLU A 23 -4.74 -1.64 4.93
C GLU A 23 -4.85 -2.45 6.23
N TYR A 24 -5.64 -3.51 6.18
CA TYR A 24 -5.67 -4.50 7.25
C TYR A 24 -4.56 -5.54 7.01
N ASN A 25 -3.47 -5.43 7.76
CA ASN A 25 -2.34 -6.36 7.72
C ASN A 25 -1.56 -6.28 9.03
N THR A 26 -0.62 -7.18 9.24
CA THR A 26 0.16 -7.28 10.48
C THR A 26 1.06 -6.09 10.80
N ILE A 27 1.37 -5.27 9.79
CA ILE A 27 2.26 -4.11 9.94
C ILE A 27 1.45 -2.82 10.12
N SER A 28 0.49 -2.58 9.22
CA SER A 28 -0.19 -1.28 9.14
C SER A 28 -1.29 -1.10 10.19
N TYR A 29 -2.23 -2.07 10.23
CA TYR A 29 -3.40 -2.02 11.11
C TYR A 29 -3.98 -3.40 11.30
N HIS A 30 -4.12 -3.83 12.52
CA HIS A 30 -4.74 -5.10 12.90
C HIS A 30 -5.34 -5.03 14.30
N VAL A 31 -6.15 -6.04 14.62
CA VAL A 31 -6.67 -6.24 15.97
C VAL A 31 -5.81 -7.30 16.66
N ASP A 32 -5.16 -6.92 17.76
CA ASP A 32 -4.47 -7.86 18.65
C ASP A 32 -5.27 -8.00 19.94
N LYS A 33 -5.88 -9.18 20.11
CA LYS A 33 -6.84 -9.46 21.20
C LYS A 33 -8.00 -8.47 21.17
N ASP A 34 -8.03 -7.49 22.08
CA ASP A 34 -9.08 -6.47 22.16
C ASP A 34 -8.54 -5.06 21.88
N SER A 35 -7.32 -4.94 21.36
CA SER A 35 -6.69 -3.66 21.07
C SER A 35 -6.37 -3.51 19.58
N LEU A 36 -6.48 -2.27 19.11
CA LEU A 36 -6.01 -1.90 17.77
C LEU A 36 -4.51 -1.66 17.81
N SER A 37 -3.78 -2.21 16.86
CA SER A 37 -2.32 -2.14 16.78
C SER A 37 -1.87 -2.03 15.32
N GLY A 38 -0.60 -1.72 15.13
CA GLY A 38 0.05 -1.58 13.83
C GLY A 38 0.75 -0.24 13.70
N PHE A 39 1.83 -0.22 12.92
CA PHE A 39 2.68 0.95 12.77
C PHE A 39 1.92 2.18 12.26
N ASP A 40 1.14 2.02 11.19
CA ASP A 40 0.38 3.14 10.63
C ASP A 40 -0.70 3.62 11.59
N TYR A 41 -1.38 2.70 12.27
CA TYR A 41 -2.37 3.04 13.28
C TYR A 41 -1.76 3.81 14.45
N GLU A 42 -0.65 3.35 15.00
CA GLU A 42 0.00 3.99 16.14
C GLU A 42 0.54 5.38 15.79
N LEU A 43 1.10 5.54 14.58
CA LEU A 43 1.53 6.83 14.08
C LEU A 43 0.37 7.82 13.93
N LEU A 44 -0.75 7.36 13.34
CA LEU A 44 -1.97 8.16 13.21
C LEU A 44 -2.55 8.55 14.57
N ASN A 45 -2.57 7.61 15.51
CA ASN A 45 -3.08 7.85 16.86
C ASN A 45 -2.23 8.89 17.59
N ALA A 46 -0.90 8.78 17.51
CA ALA A 46 0.00 9.77 18.08
C ALA A 46 -0.21 11.17 17.47
N PHE A 47 -0.38 11.25 16.14
CA PHE A 47 -0.68 12.51 15.47
C PHE A 47 -2.03 13.09 15.89
N ALA A 48 -3.09 12.27 15.92
CA ALA A 48 -4.42 12.69 16.30
C ALA A 48 -4.44 13.21 17.74
N GLN A 49 -3.80 12.49 18.67
CA GLN A 49 -3.66 12.92 20.07
C GLN A 49 -2.91 14.26 20.18
N ALA A 50 -1.80 14.43 19.47
CA ALA A 50 -1.03 15.67 19.47
C ALA A 50 -1.84 16.89 18.94
N LYS A 51 -2.88 16.64 18.14
CA LYS A 51 -3.77 17.67 17.56
C LYS A 51 -5.14 17.74 18.25
N ASN A 52 -5.37 16.98 19.33
CA ASN A 52 -6.66 16.84 20.00
C ASN A 52 -7.79 16.42 19.03
N LEU A 53 -7.52 15.52 18.12
CA LEU A 53 -8.47 14.97 17.17
C LEU A 53 -8.91 13.57 17.59
N LYS A 54 -10.17 13.25 17.34
CA LYS A 54 -10.66 11.87 17.36
C LYS A 54 -10.20 11.19 16.06
N LEU A 55 -9.52 10.05 16.18
CA LEU A 55 -9.11 9.25 15.03
C LEU A 55 -10.22 8.26 14.64
N GLU A 56 -10.60 8.27 13.37
CA GLU A 56 -11.46 7.26 12.75
C GLU A 56 -10.70 6.57 11.62
N VAL A 57 -10.42 5.26 11.78
CA VAL A 57 -9.69 4.46 10.81
C VAL A 57 -10.63 3.49 10.11
N THR A 58 -10.59 3.48 8.78
CA THR A 58 -11.31 2.53 7.94
C THR A 58 -10.32 1.62 7.24
N PRO A 59 -10.38 0.30 7.45
CA PRO A 59 -9.59 -0.64 6.65
C PRO A 59 -10.19 -0.78 5.25
N GLU A 60 -9.36 -0.65 4.22
CA GLU A 60 -9.73 -0.86 2.81
C GLU A 60 -8.54 -1.48 2.07
N MET A 61 -8.73 -2.68 1.52
CA MET A 61 -7.66 -3.43 0.87
C MET A 61 -7.35 -2.93 -0.54
N SER A 62 -8.34 -2.40 -1.24
CA SER A 62 -8.18 -1.91 -2.61
C SER A 62 -7.53 -0.53 -2.64
N PHE A 63 -6.37 -0.42 -3.28
CA PHE A 63 -5.69 0.87 -3.49
C PHE A 63 -6.57 1.86 -4.28
N GLU A 64 -7.28 1.37 -5.31
CA GLU A 64 -8.18 2.21 -6.10
C GLU A 64 -9.33 2.77 -5.25
N GLU A 65 -9.94 1.96 -4.40
CA GLU A 65 -11.04 2.42 -3.53
C GLU A 65 -10.55 3.40 -2.46
N ARG A 66 -9.33 3.23 -1.94
CA ARG A 66 -8.69 4.23 -1.06
C ARG A 66 -8.55 5.58 -1.76
N LEU A 67 -8.01 5.60 -2.99
CA LEU A 67 -7.88 6.81 -3.80
C LEU A 67 -9.22 7.46 -4.13
N LYS A 68 -10.20 6.65 -4.55
CA LYS A 68 -11.55 7.15 -4.83
C LYS A 68 -12.20 7.76 -3.58
N GLY A 69 -12.02 7.10 -2.43
CA GLY A 69 -12.53 7.59 -1.15
C GLY A 69 -11.88 8.91 -0.73
N LEU A 70 -10.57 9.05 -0.90
CA LEU A 70 -9.84 10.30 -0.64
C LEU A 70 -10.35 11.43 -1.54
N ASN A 71 -10.41 11.19 -2.86
CA ASN A 71 -10.87 12.20 -3.83
C ASN A 71 -12.34 12.62 -3.63
N LYS A 72 -13.18 11.73 -3.12
CA LYS A 72 -14.57 12.03 -2.77
C LYS A 72 -14.74 12.66 -1.38
N GLY A 73 -13.66 12.81 -0.63
CA GLY A 73 -13.69 13.35 0.73
C GLY A 73 -14.27 12.40 1.78
N LYS A 74 -14.35 11.10 1.48
CA LYS A 74 -14.71 10.08 2.48
C LYS A 74 -13.62 9.96 3.55
N TYR A 75 -12.37 10.08 3.15
CA TYR A 75 -11.17 10.06 3.98
C TYR A 75 -10.43 11.38 3.84
N ASP A 76 -9.69 11.76 4.85
CA ASP A 76 -8.82 12.94 4.87
C ASP A 76 -7.38 12.58 4.50
N LEU A 77 -6.97 11.33 4.78
CA LEU A 77 -5.66 10.81 4.42
C LEU A 77 -5.65 9.28 4.22
N ILE A 78 -4.64 8.83 3.48
CA ILE A 78 -4.29 7.43 3.29
C ILE A 78 -3.04 7.14 4.11
N ALA A 79 -3.11 6.19 5.03
CA ALA A 79 -1.98 5.74 5.83
C ALA A 79 -1.61 4.31 5.43
N THR A 80 -0.81 4.21 4.40
CA THR A 80 -0.20 2.96 3.92
C THR A 80 1.14 3.28 3.30
N GLU A 81 1.98 2.27 3.12
CA GLU A 81 3.21 2.40 2.35
C GLU A 81 2.92 2.79 0.89
N THR A 82 2.82 4.09 0.64
CA THR A 82 2.57 4.60 -0.70
C THR A 82 3.87 5.11 -1.32
N THR A 83 4.26 4.46 -2.42
CA THR A 83 5.47 4.86 -3.14
C THR A 83 5.28 6.22 -3.81
N VAL A 84 6.21 7.13 -3.54
CA VAL A 84 6.24 8.46 -4.16
C VAL A 84 6.80 8.36 -5.57
N THR A 85 5.94 8.53 -6.56
CA THR A 85 6.29 8.56 -7.99
C THR A 85 5.90 9.91 -8.59
N THR A 86 6.41 10.24 -9.78
CA THR A 86 5.98 11.44 -10.50
C THR A 86 4.47 11.43 -10.70
N ARG A 87 3.91 10.32 -11.16
CA ARG A 87 2.47 10.16 -11.39
C ARG A 87 1.63 10.32 -10.11
N SER A 88 2.08 9.76 -8.99
CA SER A 88 1.33 9.88 -7.73
C SER A 88 1.38 11.30 -7.16
N LYS A 89 2.45 12.06 -7.40
CA LYS A 89 2.56 13.48 -7.03
C LYS A 89 1.60 14.39 -7.78
N ASP A 90 1.16 14.00 -8.97
CA ASP A 90 0.20 14.81 -9.75
C ASP A 90 -1.21 14.80 -9.11
N SER A 91 -1.51 13.82 -8.28
CA SER A 91 -2.84 13.62 -7.69
C SER A 91 -2.87 13.54 -6.17
N LEU A 92 -1.72 13.43 -5.52
CA LEU A 92 -1.60 13.27 -4.07
C LEU A 92 -0.56 14.23 -3.48
N LEU A 93 -0.89 14.78 -2.33
CA LEU A 93 0.09 15.42 -1.44
C LEU A 93 0.67 14.37 -0.49
N PHE A 94 1.97 14.39 -0.32
CA PHE A 94 2.69 13.46 0.54
C PHE A 94 3.21 14.17 1.79
N SER A 95 3.23 13.45 2.90
CA SER A 95 3.99 13.85 4.09
C SER A 95 5.50 13.79 3.83
N HIS A 96 6.30 14.14 4.83
CA HIS A 96 7.71 13.77 4.81
C HIS A 96 7.89 12.26 4.69
N THR A 97 8.98 11.85 4.05
CA THR A 97 9.31 10.43 3.90
C THR A 97 9.44 9.77 5.27
N LEU A 98 8.63 8.75 5.51
CA LEU A 98 8.62 8.00 6.76
C LEU A 98 9.68 6.89 6.76
N LEU A 99 9.85 6.22 5.62
CA LEU A 99 10.84 5.15 5.45
C LEU A 99 11.33 5.07 4.01
N LEU A 100 12.49 4.48 3.84
CA LEU A 100 13.03 4.10 2.53
C LEU A 100 13.01 2.57 2.44
N SER A 101 12.40 2.06 1.38
CA SER A 101 12.26 0.63 1.16
C SER A 101 12.73 0.23 -0.25
N LYS A 102 12.92 -1.06 -0.45
CA LYS A 102 13.24 -1.65 -1.76
C LYS A 102 12.16 -2.67 -2.11
N GLN A 103 11.83 -2.76 -3.38
CA GLN A 103 11.02 -3.87 -3.87
C GLN A 103 11.86 -5.13 -3.91
N VAL A 104 11.29 -6.21 -3.43
CA VAL A 104 11.94 -7.53 -3.39
C VAL A 104 11.04 -8.56 -4.07
N LEU A 105 11.66 -9.56 -4.68
CA LEU A 105 10.98 -10.74 -5.15
C LEU A 105 10.86 -11.73 -3.99
N VAL A 106 9.62 -12.13 -3.70
CA VAL A 106 9.35 -13.23 -2.77
C VAL A 106 9.10 -14.49 -3.59
N GLN A 107 9.80 -15.55 -3.28
CA GLN A 107 9.65 -16.84 -3.92
C GLN A 107 9.76 -17.97 -2.90
N ARG A 108 9.18 -19.12 -3.23
CA ARG A 108 9.34 -20.30 -2.37
C ARG A 108 10.80 -20.72 -2.29
N LYS A 109 11.24 -21.11 -1.09
CA LYS A 109 12.55 -21.72 -0.93
C LYS A 109 12.62 -22.98 -1.79
N PRO A 110 13.69 -23.19 -2.59
CA PRO A 110 13.80 -24.38 -3.39
C PRO A 110 13.85 -25.63 -2.50
N GLU A 111 13.26 -26.73 -3.00
CA GLU A 111 13.46 -28.04 -2.40
C GLU A 111 14.90 -28.50 -2.67
N GLU A 112 15.43 -29.33 -1.78
CA GLU A 112 16.79 -29.87 -1.92
C GLU A 112 16.97 -30.56 -3.29
N GLY A 113 17.96 -30.13 -4.05
CA GLY A 113 18.23 -30.62 -5.42
C GLY A 113 17.40 -29.97 -6.53
N LYS A 114 16.56 -28.95 -6.26
CA LYS A 114 15.77 -28.25 -7.27
C LYS A 114 16.12 -26.76 -7.41
N ASP A 115 17.38 -26.41 -7.20
CA ASP A 115 17.86 -25.01 -7.28
C ASP A 115 17.65 -24.36 -8.64
N SER A 116 17.51 -25.14 -9.72
CA SER A 116 17.30 -24.65 -11.08
C SER A 116 16.00 -23.86 -11.28
N LEU A 117 15.04 -23.96 -10.35
CA LEU A 117 13.78 -23.20 -10.37
C LEU A 117 13.86 -21.90 -9.56
N TYR A 118 14.96 -21.71 -8.80
CA TYR A 118 15.15 -20.53 -7.98
C TYR A 118 15.73 -19.39 -8.81
N ILE A 119 15.13 -18.21 -8.67
CA ILE A 119 15.54 -16.99 -9.37
C ILE A 119 16.60 -16.29 -8.53
N HIS A 120 17.79 -16.14 -9.07
CA HIS A 120 18.93 -15.51 -8.38
C HIS A 120 19.14 -14.06 -8.81
N ASN A 121 18.71 -13.71 -10.02
CA ASN A 121 18.87 -12.36 -10.56
C ASN A 121 17.68 -11.97 -11.44
N GLN A 122 17.60 -10.68 -11.78
CA GLN A 122 16.48 -10.13 -12.53
C GLN A 122 16.35 -10.66 -13.98
N LEU A 123 17.45 -11.09 -14.59
CA LEU A 123 17.45 -11.64 -15.96
C LEU A 123 16.71 -12.98 -16.05
N GLU A 124 16.70 -13.73 -14.96
CA GLU A 124 16.01 -15.03 -14.88
C GLU A 124 14.49 -14.91 -14.73
N LEU A 125 13.97 -13.69 -14.66
CA LEU A 125 12.52 -13.41 -14.67
C LEU A 125 11.89 -13.55 -16.05
N GLY A 126 12.68 -13.64 -17.12
CA GLY A 126 12.19 -13.91 -18.46
C GLY A 126 11.27 -15.14 -18.49
N HIS A 127 10.13 -14.99 -19.15
CA HIS A 127 9.08 -16.03 -19.27
C HIS A 127 8.50 -16.55 -17.94
N LYS A 128 8.72 -15.86 -16.81
CA LYS A 128 8.08 -16.18 -15.53
C LYS A 128 6.80 -15.41 -15.33
N THR A 129 5.87 -16.00 -14.56
CA THR A 129 4.65 -15.32 -14.12
C THR A 129 4.87 -14.74 -12.73
N LEU A 130 4.66 -13.43 -12.59
CA LEU A 130 4.71 -12.73 -11.32
C LEU A 130 3.29 -12.32 -10.89
N HIS A 131 2.93 -12.67 -9.67
CA HIS A 131 1.68 -12.25 -9.05
C HIS A 131 1.91 -10.94 -8.31
N VAL A 132 1.09 -9.95 -8.58
CA VAL A 132 1.23 -8.59 -8.03
C VAL A 132 -0.13 -8.07 -7.60
N VAL A 133 -0.20 -7.37 -6.50
CA VAL A 133 -1.42 -6.68 -6.10
C VAL A 133 -1.76 -5.62 -7.14
N LYS A 134 -3.00 -5.61 -7.61
CA LYS A 134 -3.48 -4.64 -8.61
C LYS A 134 -3.29 -3.20 -8.12
N GLY A 135 -2.80 -2.36 -9.01
CA GLY A 135 -2.50 -0.96 -8.70
C GLY A 135 -1.26 -0.74 -7.83
N SER A 136 -0.53 -1.81 -7.50
CA SER A 136 0.73 -1.71 -6.75
C SER A 136 1.78 -0.89 -7.50
N PRO A 137 2.59 -0.08 -6.80
CA PRO A 137 3.74 0.61 -7.39
C PRO A 137 4.76 -0.34 -8.04
N ALA A 138 4.77 -1.62 -7.67
CA ALA A 138 5.62 -2.65 -8.27
C ALA A 138 5.36 -2.81 -9.77
N LEU A 139 4.14 -2.58 -10.26
CA LEU A 139 3.79 -2.68 -11.68
C LEU A 139 4.66 -1.78 -12.55
N LEU A 140 4.87 -0.53 -12.14
CA LEU A 140 5.72 0.40 -12.88
C LEU A 140 7.17 -0.13 -13.00
N ARG A 141 7.71 -0.64 -11.89
CA ARG A 141 9.06 -1.22 -11.89
C ARG A 141 9.16 -2.45 -12.78
N LEU A 142 8.14 -3.31 -12.76
CA LEU A 142 8.09 -4.51 -13.60
C LEU A 142 8.01 -4.16 -15.09
N HIS A 143 7.22 -3.17 -15.48
CA HIS A 143 7.17 -2.70 -16.87
C HIS A 143 8.53 -2.15 -17.33
N ASN A 144 9.22 -1.39 -16.49
CA ASN A 144 10.56 -0.91 -16.80
C ASN A 144 11.55 -2.09 -16.91
N LEU A 145 11.46 -3.06 -16.01
CA LEU A 145 12.33 -4.24 -16.01
C LEU A 145 12.17 -5.09 -17.28
N ILE A 146 10.93 -5.30 -17.76
CA ILE A 146 10.66 -5.98 -19.03
C ILE A 146 11.44 -5.31 -20.17
N SER A 147 11.47 -3.97 -20.20
CA SER A 147 12.23 -3.22 -21.21
C SER A 147 13.74 -3.33 -21.00
N GLU A 148 14.20 -3.35 -19.74
CA GLU A 148 15.63 -3.45 -19.38
C GLU A 148 16.24 -4.81 -19.74
N ILE A 149 15.50 -5.90 -19.47
CA ILE A 149 15.97 -7.27 -19.76
C ILE A 149 15.74 -7.69 -21.22
N ALA A 150 14.99 -6.88 -21.98
CA ALA A 150 14.57 -7.18 -23.36
C ALA A 150 13.89 -8.55 -23.51
N ASP A 151 13.11 -8.95 -22.50
CA ASP A 151 12.40 -10.23 -22.43
C ASP A 151 11.03 -10.05 -21.82
N THR A 152 10.14 -11.04 -21.95
CA THR A 152 8.76 -10.97 -21.48
C THR A 152 8.63 -11.52 -20.06
N ILE A 153 8.05 -10.73 -19.16
CA ILE A 153 7.57 -11.17 -17.84
C ILE A 153 6.06 -11.18 -17.88
N TYR A 154 5.43 -12.28 -17.50
CA TYR A 154 3.98 -12.37 -17.42
C TYR A 154 3.53 -11.81 -16.07
N ILE A 155 2.75 -10.73 -16.07
CA ILE A 155 2.23 -10.09 -14.86
C ILE A 155 0.79 -10.53 -14.65
N GLN A 156 0.49 -11.13 -13.51
CA GLN A 156 -0.86 -11.45 -13.09
C GLN A 156 -1.24 -10.55 -11.91
N GLU A 157 -2.16 -9.62 -12.18
CA GLU A 157 -2.67 -8.72 -11.16
C GLU A 157 -3.76 -9.40 -10.33
N ILE A 158 -3.66 -9.28 -9.01
CA ILE A 158 -4.60 -9.85 -8.04
C ILE A 158 -5.32 -8.70 -7.33
N GLU A 159 -6.65 -8.73 -7.36
CA GLU A 159 -7.48 -7.67 -6.79
C GLU A 159 -7.92 -7.93 -5.34
N GLN A 160 -8.07 -9.21 -4.97
CA GLN A 160 -8.76 -9.61 -3.75
C GLN A 160 -7.85 -9.75 -2.53
N TYR A 161 -6.54 -9.74 -2.72
CA TYR A 161 -5.56 -10.03 -1.68
C TYR A 161 -4.52 -8.93 -1.58
N GLY A 162 -4.10 -8.64 -0.34
CA GLY A 162 -2.93 -7.82 -0.08
C GLY A 162 -1.62 -8.62 -0.23
N PRO A 163 -0.46 -7.96 -0.08
CA PRO A 163 0.84 -8.63 -0.24
C PRO A 163 1.03 -9.83 0.70
N GLU A 164 0.55 -9.77 1.93
CA GLU A 164 0.68 -10.87 2.90
C GLU A 164 -0.08 -12.12 2.46
N GLN A 165 -1.30 -11.96 1.95
CA GLN A 165 -2.11 -13.08 1.49
C GLN A 165 -1.57 -13.70 0.20
N LEU A 166 -0.83 -12.92 -0.63
CA LEU A 166 -0.14 -13.47 -1.80
C LEU A 166 1.06 -14.35 -1.45
N MET A 167 1.62 -14.19 -0.24
CA MET A 167 2.77 -14.96 0.25
C MET A 167 2.36 -16.26 0.95
N ALA A 168 1.09 -16.39 1.37
CA ALA A 168 0.55 -17.56 2.05
C ALA A 168 0.15 -18.67 1.08
#